data_52a6801ec45d365d33144cc87d8a26bf
#
_entry.id   52a6801ec45d365d33144cc87d8a26bf
#
_cell.length_a   1.000
_cell.length_b   1.000
_cell.length_c   1.000
_cell.angle_alpha   90.00
_cell.angle_beta   90.00
_cell.angle_gamma   90.00
#
_symmetry.space_group_name_H-M   'P 1'
#
loop_
_entity.id
_entity.type
_entity.pdbx_description
1 polymer ?
#
loop_
_entity_poly.entity_id
_entity_poly.type
_entity_poly.pdbx_seq_one_letter_code
_entity_poly.pdbx_strand_id
1 'polypeptide(L)'
;MTESETKSLQAKQKKEVSTPAELTKPGLVFNPAVDIFETERELTLLADLPGVKAKDLKIDLKDNVLTLTADETPLEGPGEKDVVREYRTGTYYRQFSLSDTIDQSKIEAVMKDGVLRLSLPKVEAATPRKIAVKAA
;
A
#
# COMPACT_ATOMS: atom_id res chain seq x y z
N MET A 1 -11.39 -12.97 9.37
CA MET A 1 -11.48 -12.41 9.76
C MET A 1 -11.59 -11.72 9.62
N THR A 2 -11.56 -11.76 9.10
CA THR A 2 -11.35 -11.01 9.05
C THR A 2 -11.14 -10.12 9.72
N GLU A 3 -11.52 -9.90 10.14
CA GLU A 3 -11.12 -9.10 10.94
C GLU A 3 -9.95 -9.55 11.34
N SER A 4 -9.77 -10.68 11.26
CA SER A 4 -8.65 -11.06 11.67
C SER A 4 -7.58 -10.75 10.76
N GLU A 5 -7.66 -10.85 9.49
CA GLU A 5 -6.66 -10.42 8.75
C GLU A 5 -6.47 -9.04 8.80
N THR A 6 -7.41 -8.27 8.94
CA THR A 6 -7.21 -6.90 9.09
C THR A 6 -6.54 -6.64 10.34
N LYS A 7 -6.86 -7.37 11.36
CA LYS A 7 -6.25 -7.12 12.56
C LYS A 7 -4.86 -7.52 12.52
N SER A 8 -4.53 -8.54 11.81
CA SER A 8 -3.20 -8.91 11.78
C SER A 8 -2.39 -7.90 11.07
N LEU A 9 -2.91 -7.25 10.09
CA LEU A 9 -2.18 -6.21 9.49
C LEU A 9 -1.95 -5.10 10.43
N GLN A 10 -2.92 -4.75 11.20
CA GLN A 10 -2.73 -3.68 12.12
C GLN A 10 -1.73 -3.98 13.15
N ALA A 11 -1.69 -5.18 13.61
CA ALA A 11 -0.73 -5.52 14.59
C ALA A 11 0.64 -5.42 14.05
N LYS A 12 0.84 -5.75 12.80
CA LYS A 12 2.12 -5.66 12.28
C LYS A 12 2.58 -4.30 12.02
N GLN A 13 1.72 -3.36 11.95
CA GLN A 13 2.16 -2.03 11.69
C GLN A 13 3.05 -1.47 12.72
N LYS A 14 2.97 -1.94 13.91
CA LYS A 14 3.80 -1.39 14.92
C LYS A 14 5.14 -1.98 14.97
N LYS A 15 5.42 -3.01 14.23
CA LYS A 15 6.67 -3.63 14.32
C LYS A 15 7.63 -3.13 13.34
N GLU A 16 8.88 -3.25 13.66
CA GLU A 16 9.88 -2.89 12.78
C GLU A 16 9.87 -3.81 11.60
N VAL A 17 10.05 -3.34 10.44
CA VAL A 17 9.97 -4.10 9.25
C VAL A 17 11.28 -4.72 8.93
N SER A 18 11.32 -6.02 8.68
CA SER A 18 12.52 -6.62 8.26
C SER A 18 12.81 -6.21 6.86
N THR A 19 14.01 -5.84 6.57
CA THR A 19 14.36 -5.30 5.28
C THR A 19 14.65 -6.39 4.30
N PRO A 20 13.93 -6.50 3.23
CA PRO A 20 14.22 -7.50 2.24
C PRO A 20 15.50 -7.24 1.53
N ALA A 21 16.04 -8.25 0.92
CA ALA A 21 17.29 -8.09 0.28
C ALA A 21 17.24 -7.10 -0.84
N GLU A 22 16.13 -6.88 -1.44
CA GLU A 22 16.11 -5.96 -2.52
C GLU A 22 16.11 -4.53 -2.09
N LEU A 23 15.96 -4.22 -0.83
CA LEU A 23 16.03 -2.86 -0.38
C LEU A 23 17.46 -2.55 -0.08
N THR A 24 18.13 -1.85 -0.97
CA THR A 24 19.54 -1.60 -0.78
C THR A 24 19.83 -0.22 -0.29
N LYS A 25 18.88 0.67 -0.20
CA LYS A 25 19.15 2.01 0.23
C LYS A 25 19.37 2.06 1.69
N PRO A 26 20.38 2.77 2.16
CA PRO A 26 20.57 2.93 3.58
C PRO A 26 19.48 3.84 4.13
N GLY A 27 19.20 3.75 5.35
CA GLY A 27 18.26 4.62 6.00
C GLY A 27 17.18 3.88 6.71
N LEU A 28 16.20 4.60 7.16
CA LEU A 28 15.15 4.01 7.94
C LEU A 28 14.06 3.46 7.04
N VAL A 29 13.46 2.39 7.49
CA VAL A 29 12.36 1.78 6.78
C VAL A 29 11.14 1.85 7.67
N PHE A 30 10.04 2.37 7.13
CA PHE A 30 8.83 2.56 7.89
C PHE A 30 7.67 1.80 7.27
N ASN A 31 6.75 1.36 8.09
CA ASN A 31 5.48 0.87 7.61
C ASN A 31 4.52 2.02 7.52
N PRO A 32 3.94 2.30 6.39
CA PRO A 32 2.97 3.38 6.32
C PRO A 32 1.66 2.96 6.97
N ALA A 33 0.93 3.93 7.44
CA ALA A 33 -0.39 3.67 7.96
C ALA A 33 -1.31 3.36 6.79
N VAL A 34 -2.11 2.33 6.89
CA VAL A 34 -2.94 1.88 5.81
C VAL A 34 -4.34 1.57 6.28
N ASP A 35 -5.32 2.03 5.51
CA ASP A 35 -6.70 1.69 5.74
C ASP A 35 -7.19 0.88 4.56
N ILE A 36 -7.94 -0.16 4.79
CA ILE A 36 -8.46 -0.99 3.74
C ILE A 36 -9.95 -1.08 3.86
N PHE A 37 -10.64 -0.79 2.79
CA PHE A 37 -12.09 -0.86 2.73
C PHE A 37 -12.49 -1.88 1.70
N GLU A 38 -13.49 -2.65 2.01
CA GLU A 38 -13.93 -3.66 1.07
C GLU A 38 -15.39 -3.48 0.75
N THR A 39 -15.74 -3.53 -0.52
CA THR A 39 -17.13 -3.57 -0.93
C THR A 39 -17.32 -4.88 -1.67
N GLU A 40 -18.50 -5.09 -2.19
CA GLU A 40 -18.76 -6.31 -2.92
C GLU A 40 -18.00 -6.37 -4.21
N ARG A 41 -17.55 -5.24 -4.72
CA ARG A 41 -16.90 -5.23 -6.02
C ARG A 41 -15.45 -4.91 -5.99
N GLU A 42 -14.97 -4.31 -4.93
CA GLU A 42 -13.56 -3.94 -4.94
C GLU A 42 -13.02 -3.74 -3.54
N LEU A 43 -11.72 -3.79 -3.43
CA LEU A 43 -11.01 -3.36 -2.25
C LEU A 43 -10.40 -2.01 -2.54
N THR A 44 -10.41 -1.14 -1.57
CA THR A 44 -9.75 0.14 -1.70
C THR A 44 -8.75 0.25 -0.56
N LEU A 45 -7.53 0.57 -0.90
CA LEU A 45 -6.48 0.73 0.09
C LEU A 45 -6.03 2.17 0.09
N LEU A 46 -5.96 2.76 1.26
CA LEU A 46 -5.45 4.11 1.41
C LEU A 46 -4.21 4.04 2.26
N ALA A 47 -3.12 4.57 1.77
CA ALA A 47 -1.87 4.56 2.50
C ALA A 47 -1.38 5.98 2.68
N ASP A 48 -0.99 6.31 3.90
CA ASP A 48 -0.46 7.64 4.18
C ASP A 48 1.01 7.63 3.92
N LEU A 49 1.44 8.41 2.95
CA LEU A 49 2.83 8.49 2.56
C LEU A 49 3.28 9.94 2.54
N PRO A 50 3.32 10.57 3.70
CA PRO A 50 3.66 11.99 3.73
C PRO A 50 5.07 12.19 3.22
N GLY A 51 5.26 13.21 2.45
CA GLY A 51 6.57 13.53 1.91
C GLY A 51 6.95 12.75 0.68
N VAL A 52 6.05 11.91 0.16
CA VAL A 52 6.35 11.11 -1.00
C VAL A 52 5.68 11.70 -2.22
N LYS A 53 6.40 11.78 -3.32
CA LYS A 53 5.84 12.24 -4.56
C LYS A 53 5.54 11.05 -5.43
N ALA A 54 4.60 11.22 -6.35
CA ALA A 54 4.21 10.10 -7.19
C ALA A 54 5.39 9.49 -7.90
N LYS A 55 6.35 10.29 -8.30
CA LYS A 55 7.48 9.76 -9.03
C LYS A 55 8.38 8.91 -8.16
N ASP A 56 8.26 9.03 -6.85
CA ASP A 56 9.11 8.28 -5.95
C ASP A 56 8.40 7.06 -5.36
N LEU A 57 7.24 6.75 -5.87
CA LEU A 57 6.47 5.62 -5.40
C LEU A 57 6.55 4.50 -6.43
N LYS A 58 6.82 3.29 -5.94
CA LYS A 58 6.90 2.16 -6.80
C LYS A 58 5.97 1.09 -6.28
N ILE A 59 5.18 0.53 -7.15
CA ILE A 59 4.26 -0.53 -6.78
C ILE A 59 4.51 -1.69 -7.71
N ASP A 60 4.87 -2.83 -7.14
CA ASP A 60 5.15 -4.01 -7.92
C ASP A 60 4.18 -5.11 -7.56
N LEU A 61 3.82 -5.92 -8.52
CA LEU A 61 2.93 -7.02 -8.26
C LEU A 61 3.55 -8.27 -8.86
N LYS A 62 3.78 -9.25 -8.02
CA LYS A 62 4.37 -10.46 -8.48
C LYS A 62 3.90 -11.61 -7.61
N ASP A 63 3.42 -12.67 -8.23
CA ASP A 63 2.98 -13.86 -7.49
C ASP A 63 1.95 -13.53 -6.43
N ASN A 64 1.02 -12.68 -6.77
CA ASN A 64 -0.06 -12.24 -5.87
C ASN A 64 0.45 -11.46 -4.66
N VAL A 65 1.66 -10.95 -4.73
CA VAL A 65 2.18 -10.11 -3.66
C VAL A 65 2.36 -8.70 -4.23
N LEU A 66 1.68 -7.76 -3.60
CA LEU A 66 1.79 -6.37 -3.98
C LEU A 66 2.79 -5.72 -3.06
N THR A 67 3.84 -5.15 -3.62
CA THR A 67 4.89 -4.51 -2.83
C THR A 67 4.88 -3.02 -3.10
N LEU A 68 4.81 -2.25 -2.05
CA LEU A 68 4.80 -0.82 -2.13
C LEU A 68 6.08 -0.29 -1.54
N THR A 69 6.80 0.50 -2.29
CA THR A 69 8.04 1.11 -1.84
C THR A 69 8.01 2.58 -2.20
N ALA A 70 8.25 3.43 -1.24
CA ALA A 70 8.19 4.87 -1.50
C ALA A 70 9.27 5.57 -0.73
N ASP A 71 10.00 6.42 -1.43
CA ASP A 71 11.08 7.17 -0.81
C ASP A 71 10.61 8.55 -0.44
N GLU A 72 10.83 8.92 0.79
CA GLU A 72 10.43 10.22 1.24
C GLU A 72 11.36 11.25 0.66
N THR A 73 10.85 12.33 0.15
CA THR A 73 11.67 13.38 -0.41
C THR A 73 12.11 14.29 0.71
N PRO A 74 13.40 14.52 0.85
CA PRO A 74 13.83 15.40 1.91
C PRO A 74 13.38 16.82 1.69
N LEU A 75 13.10 17.50 2.75
CA LEU A 75 12.77 18.89 2.66
C LEU A 75 14.04 19.65 2.74
N GLU A 76 14.36 20.37 1.72
CA GLU A 76 15.54 21.14 1.74
C GLU A 76 15.22 22.56 1.56
N GLY A 77 15.54 23.35 2.48
CA GLY A 77 15.32 24.75 2.35
C GLY A 77 16.59 25.46 2.16
N PRO A 78 16.55 26.65 1.66
CA PRO A 78 17.73 27.44 1.47
C PRO A 78 18.33 27.72 2.80
N GLY A 79 19.53 27.53 2.96
CA GLY A 79 20.19 27.89 4.20
C GLY A 79 20.06 26.89 5.26
N GLU A 80 19.41 25.79 5.01
CA GLU A 80 19.34 24.84 6.02
C GLU A 80 20.35 23.83 5.93
N LYS A 81 21.12 23.82 4.95
CA LYS A 81 21.95 22.73 4.67
C LYS A 81 22.87 22.39 5.73
N ASP A 82 23.33 23.27 6.46
CA ASP A 82 24.27 22.92 7.37
C ASP A 82 23.88 22.74 8.70
N VAL A 83 22.82 23.20 9.04
CA VAL A 83 22.55 23.25 10.38
C VAL A 83 22.35 21.94 10.97
N VAL A 84 21.48 21.23 10.59
CA VAL A 84 21.23 20.02 11.18
C VAL A 84 20.93 19.06 10.16
N ARG A 85 21.68 18.10 10.03
CA ARG A 85 21.41 17.10 9.13
C ARG A 85 20.78 15.99 9.80
N GLU A 86 20.03 16.27 10.84
CA GLU A 86 19.44 15.27 11.56
C GLU A 86 18.23 14.73 10.95
N TYR A 87 17.58 15.44 10.08
CA TYR A 87 16.40 14.88 9.50
C TYR A 87 16.82 13.71 8.68
N ARG A 88 16.06 12.66 8.68
CA ARG A 88 16.39 11.51 7.98
C ARG A 88 15.42 11.28 6.89
N THR A 89 15.88 10.78 5.77
CA THR A 89 15.00 10.37 4.75
C THR A 89 14.71 8.94 5.00
N GLY A 90 13.55 8.52 4.75
CA GLY A 90 13.19 7.16 4.98
C GLY A 90 12.52 6.57 3.79
N THR A 91 12.33 5.26 3.86
CA THR A 91 11.63 4.54 2.83
C THR A 91 10.44 3.87 3.46
N TYR A 92 9.28 4.08 2.87
CA TYR A 92 8.09 3.37 3.30
C TYR A 92 8.06 2.06 2.56
N TYR A 93 7.75 0.99 3.25
CA TYR A 93 7.73 -0.31 2.63
C TYR A 93 6.58 -1.12 3.18
N ARG A 94 5.83 -1.74 2.30
CA ARG A 94 4.73 -2.57 2.74
C ARG A 94 4.41 -3.62 1.70
N GLN A 95 4.09 -4.81 2.14
CA GLN A 95 3.69 -5.86 1.23
C GLN A 95 2.33 -6.37 1.59
N PHE A 96 1.56 -6.73 0.61
CA PHE A 96 0.23 -7.29 0.80
C PHE A 96 0.08 -8.52 -0.04
N SER A 97 -0.50 -9.57 0.52
CA SER A 97 -0.82 -10.74 -0.25
C SER A 97 -2.23 -10.58 -0.78
N LEU A 98 -2.41 -10.71 -2.05
CA LEU A 98 -3.72 -10.54 -2.67
C LEU A 98 -4.34 -11.88 -2.94
N SER A 99 -5.65 -11.96 -2.78
CA SER A 99 -6.31 -13.21 -3.06
C SER A 99 -6.58 -13.33 -4.54
N ASP A 100 -6.93 -14.52 -4.97
CA ASP A 100 -7.25 -14.74 -6.35
C ASP A 100 -8.48 -14.01 -6.81
N THR A 101 -9.23 -13.45 -5.88
CA THR A 101 -10.44 -12.73 -6.27
C THR A 101 -10.14 -11.34 -6.81
N ILE A 102 -8.91 -10.89 -6.74
CA ILE A 102 -8.58 -9.56 -7.26
C ILE A 102 -8.20 -9.66 -8.73
N ASP A 103 -8.78 -8.77 -9.51
CA ASP A 103 -8.46 -8.70 -10.93
C ASP A 103 -7.22 -7.84 -11.07
N GLN A 104 -6.07 -8.48 -11.17
CA GLN A 104 -4.82 -7.75 -11.14
C GLN A 104 -4.62 -6.88 -12.34
N SER A 105 -5.31 -7.15 -13.43
CA SER A 105 -5.14 -6.33 -14.62
C SER A 105 -5.86 -5.00 -14.52
N LYS A 106 -6.68 -4.81 -13.49
CA LYS A 106 -7.45 -3.59 -13.36
C LYS A 106 -7.11 -2.81 -12.12
N ILE A 107 -5.98 -3.08 -11.51
CA ILE A 107 -5.56 -2.33 -10.34
C ILE A 107 -5.14 -0.94 -10.77
N GLU A 108 -5.58 0.06 -10.04
CA GLU A 108 -5.22 1.44 -10.34
C GLU A 108 -4.70 2.11 -9.10
N ALA A 109 -3.77 3.02 -9.27
CA ALA A 109 -3.16 3.74 -8.16
C ALA A 109 -3.17 5.22 -8.43
N VAL A 110 -3.58 6.00 -7.46
CA VAL A 110 -3.59 7.46 -7.56
C VAL A 110 -2.92 8.02 -6.32
N MET A 111 -1.99 8.94 -6.50
CA MET A 111 -1.33 9.58 -5.40
C MET A 111 -1.71 11.02 -5.35
N LYS A 112 -2.19 11.49 -4.21
CA LYS A 112 -2.57 12.87 -4.08
C LYS A 112 -2.34 13.33 -2.68
N ASP A 113 -1.64 14.43 -2.51
CA ASP A 113 -1.44 15.06 -1.21
C ASP A 113 -0.90 14.08 -0.17
N GLY A 114 0.03 13.24 -0.58
CA GLY A 114 0.64 12.31 0.35
C GLY A 114 -0.20 11.10 0.69
N VAL A 115 -1.29 10.89 -0.03
CA VAL A 115 -2.14 9.73 0.21
C VAL A 115 -2.22 8.91 -1.06
N LEU A 116 -1.88 7.64 -0.94
CA LEU A 116 -2.00 6.73 -2.06
C LEU A 116 -3.34 6.04 -1.97
N ARG A 117 -4.08 6.05 -3.07
CA ARG A 117 -5.32 5.32 -3.14
C ARG A 117 -5.15 4.22 -4.16
N LEU A 118 -5.28 2.98 -3.73
CA LEU A 118 -5.21 1.86 -4.61
C LEU A 118 -6.58 1.24 -4.76
N SER A 119 -7.02 1.06 -5.98
CA SER A 119 -8.28 0.41 -6.25
C SER A 119 -8.00 -0.98 -6.76
N LEU A 120 -8.54 -1.97 -6.09
CA LEU A 120 -8.29 -3.36 -6.44
C LEU A 120 -9.63 -4.03 -6.73
N PRO A 121 -10.08 -4.01 -7.97
CA PRO A 121 -11.37 -4.58 -8.29
C PRO A 121 -11.35 -6.10 -8.18
N LYS A 122 -12.48 -6.68 -7.84
CA LYS A 122 -12.58 -8.11 -7.76
C LYS A 122 -12.94 -8.67 -9.14
N VAL A 123 -12.50 -9.90 -9.39
CA VAL A 123 -12.84 -10.51 -10.65
C VAL A 123 -14.35 -10.71 -10.69
N GLU A 124 -14.90 -10.74 -11.89
CA GLU A 124 -16.31 -10.78 -12.01
C GLU A 124 -16.89 -12.02 -11.37
N ALA A 125 -16.21 -13.11 -11.44
CA ALA A 125 -16.71 -14.32 -10.84
C ALA A 125 -16.77 -14.25 -9.33
N ALA A 126 -16.05 -13.32 -8.71
CA ALA A 126 -16.04 -13.19 -7.27
C ALA A 126 -17.05 -12.19 -6.76
N THR A 127 -17.76 -11.49 -7.65
CA THR A 127 -18.73 -10.52 -7.18
C THR A 127 -20.06 -11.21 -6.94
N PRO A 128 -20.82 -10.76 -5.99
CA PRO A 128 -22.11 -11.38 -5.73
C PRO A 128 -23.07 -11.21 -6.88
N ARG A 129 -23.92 -12.16 -7.07
CA ARG A 129 -24.92 -12.02 -8.09
C ARG A 129 -26.18 -12.69 -7.59
N LYS A 130 -27.30 -12.27 -8.12
CA LYS A 130 -28.55 -12.86 -7.76
C LYS A 130 -28.88 -13.96 -8.71
N ILE A 131 -29.47 -15.02 -8.19
CA ILE A 131 -29.81 -16.14 -9.01
C ILE A 131 -31.34 -16.20 -9.12
N ALA A 132 -31.83 -16.21 -10.31
CA ALA A 132 -33.26 -16.24 -10.52
C ALA A 132 -33.77 -17.64 -10.27
N VAL A 133 -34.86 -17.75 -9.57
CA VAL A 133 -35.45 -19.03 -9.25
C VAL A 133 -36.62 -19.27 -10.17
N LYS A 134 -36.66 -20.43 -10.80
CA LYS A 134 -37.74 -20.75 -11.67
C LYS A 134 -38.67 -21.72 -10.97
N ALA A 135 -39.96 -21.57 -11.26
CA ALA A 135 -40.92 -22.51 -10.70
C ALA A 135 -40.86 -23.78 -11.50
N ALA A 136 -41.02 -24.90 -10.86
CA ALA A 136 -40.95 -26.18 -11.53
C ALA A 136 -42.26 -26.47 -12.28
#